data_5d93675a642fb97dcdd6430812067aff
#
_entry.id   5d93675a642fb97dcdd6430812067aff
#
_cell.length_a   1.000
_cell.length_b   1.000
_cell.length_c   1.000
_cell.angle_alpha   90.00
_cell.angle_beta   90.00
_cell.angle_gamma   90.00
#
_symmetry.space_group_name_H-M   'P 1'
#
loop_
_entity.id
_entity.type
_entity.pdbx_description
1 polymer ?
#
loop_
_entity_poly.entity_id
_entity_poly.type
_entity_poly.pdbx_seq_one_letter_code
_entity_poly.pdbx_strand_id
1 'polypeptide(L)'
;MELKRQLFRQNLLRSRAFTQITLDDDCIVKDNKPDLLNIIHTRGSVIFEDVKVSSQTVWVTGQLRFVVLYRSEDNRLESFTDSINFGEKIFMDEVEERDTVNLSGDLEDLNISAINSRKLAVRALLGIHAVCEVPVEEEIVSGVENDPDIQQKSRTMQLLALTSAKKDILRVHSDIALPQSSPNIGHLLYDYVEVRNRQGICTGEQMQIQGEAYVNVLYSSPEGKMEWYETMVPFSESIEGGMTGTQPVCWVHCQTKEYEVEPAEDYDGEMRALSLNLSMDVEMKLWEERNVELLADVYSLETNLVPQKEMVCAKKLLIKNEAKLRISEQMKLAEEQERILQLCSFEGHAEMDHVEPVENGLQVEGILTVDILYATTDDSFPIAHTQEQIPFTQIVDVPGMKGHMEDISYEIEPAIDQLAVNLLDNERFEVKAVISLQTIVQQEVCMEKIVDINKEPLDAVELMKQPGIVGYIVKKEEQLWDIARHFHTTEAEIMETNGLKSADVQQGDKLLIVKKVSEC
;
A
#
# COMPACT_ATOMS: atom_id res chain seq x y z
N MET A 1 -33.07 23.62 19.63
CA MET A 1 -32.31 23.56 18.37
C MET A 1 -31.67 22.17 18.32
N GLU A 2 -31.97 21.41 17.30
CA GLU A 2 -31.45 20.07 17.11
C GLU A 2 -30.52 20.09 15.91
N LEU A 3 -29.30 19.51 16.07
CA LEU A 3 -28.26 19.51 15.03
C LEU A 3 -28.39 18.23 14.21
N LYS A 4 -28.42 18.36 12.89
CA LYS A 4 -28.28 17.22 11.96
C LYS A 4 -26.85 16.78 11.93
N ARG A 5 -26.59 15.52 12.34
CA ARG A 5 -25.27 14.92 12.38
C ARG A 5 -25.17 13.77 11.41
N GLN A 6 -24.04 13.64 10.76
CA GLN A 6 -23.69 12.50 9.92
C GLN A 6 -22.34 11.92 10.37
N LEU A 7 -22.22 10.60 10.29
CA LEU A 7 -20.97 9.92 10.61
C LEU A 7 -20.07 9.86 9.37
N PHE A 8 -18.83 10.24 9.56
CA PHE A 8 -17.77 10.14 8.58
C PHE A 8 -16.64 9.28 9.15
N ARG A 9 -16.31 8.19 8.46
CA ARG A 9 -15.28 7.26 8.89
C ARG A 9 -14.07 7.40 7.99
N GLN A 10 -12.86 7.47 8.59
CA GLN A 10 -11.59 7.56 7.89
C GLN A 10 -10.50 6.78 8.60
N ASN A 11 -9.40 6.48 7.91
CA ASN A 11 -8.17 5.99 8.50
C ASN A 11 -7.22 7.14 8.75
N LEU A 12 -6.77 7.28 9.99
CA LEU A 12 -5.72 8.22 10.36
C LEU A 12 -4.41 7.46 10.56
N LEU A 13 -3.36 7.93 9.92
CA LEU A 13 -2.00 7.50 10.25
C LEU A 13 -1.66 8.04 11.64
N ARG A 14 -1.55 7.15 12.62
CA ARG A 14 -1.20 7.50 14.00
C ARG A 14 0.31 7.57 14.17
N SER A 15 1.02 6.57 13.67
CA SER A 15 2.48 6.50 13.80
C SER A 15 3.09 5.67 12.69
N ARG A 16 4.34 6.00 12.33
CA ARG A 16 5.19 5.24 11.41
C ARG A 16 6.59 5.17 12.01
N ALA A 17 7.20 4.01 11.96
CA ALA A 17 8.58 3.81 12.38
C ALA A 17 9.31 2.89 11.42
N PHE A 18 10.61 3.08 11.33
CA PHE A 18 11.54 2.23 10.59
C PHE A 18 12.71 1.89 11.52
N THR A 19 13.14 0.64 11.49
CA THR A 19 14.33 0.18 12.21
C THR A 19 15.10 -0.80 11.35
N GLN A 20 16.42 -0.82 11.52
CA GLN A 20 17.31 -1.81 10.91
C GLN A 20 17.90 -2.70 11.99
N ILE A 21 17.94 -3.99 11.73
CA ILE A 21 18.58 -4.97 12.59
C ILE A 21 19.61 -5.75 11.81
N THR A 22 20.76 -6.02 12.45
CA THR A 22 21.78 -6.90 11.91
C THR A 22 21.70 -8.24 12.61
N LEU A 23 21.57 -9.31 11.83
CA LEU A 23 21.67 -10.68 12.31
C LEU A 23 23.07 -11.20 11.99
N ASP A 24 23.72 -11.81 12.96
CA ASP A 24 25.05 -12.45 12.82
C ASP A 24 25.00 -13.76 13.62
N ASP A 25 24.96 -14.90 12.94
CA ASP A 25 24.83 -16.21 13.56
C ASP A 25 25.55 -17.28 12.72
N ASP A 26 25.75 -18.44 13.32
CA ASP A 26 26.36 -19.59 12.65
C ASP A 26 25.30 -20.65 12.32
N CYS A 27 25.34 -21.19 11.11
CA CYS A 27 24.49 -22.29 10.67
C CYS A 27 25.33 -23.55 10.47
N ILE A 28 24.77 -24.72 10.81
CA ILE A 28 25.43 -26.02 10.66
C ILE A 28 24.70 -26.83 9.59
N VAL A 29 25.44 -27.29 8.58
CA VAL A 29 24.91 -28.20 7.57
C VAL A 29 24.38 -29.47 8.25
N LYS A 30 23.12 -29.82 7.99
CA LYS A 30 22.42 -30.96 8.63
C LYS A 30 23.17 -32.27 8.36
N ASP A 31 23.17 -33.21 9.32
CA ASP A 31 23.92 -34.47 9.24
C ASP A 31 23.54 -35.36 8.06
N ASN A 32 22.31 -35.23 7.56
CA ASN A 32 21.82 -35.98 6.39
C ASN A 32 22.24 -35.37 5.05
N LYS A 33 22.98 -34.26 5.05
CA LYS A 33 23.49 -33.58 3.87
C LYS A 33 25.00 -33.77 3.76
N PRO A 34 25.55 -33.90 2.53
CA PRO A 34 26.99 -34.01 2.32
C PRO A 34 27.73 -32.71 2.65
N ASP A 35 29.03 -32.84 2.85
CA ASP A 35 29.94 -31.73 3.15
C ASP A 35 29.98 -30.72 2.01
N LEU A 36 29.92 -29.44 2.37
CA LEU A 36 29.92 -28.31 1.45
C LEU A 36 31.31 -28.03 0.92
N LEU A 37 31.44 -27.89 -0.40
CA LEU A 37 32.66 -27.45 -1.07
C LEU A 37 32.61 -25.93 -1.36
N ASN A 38 31.53 -25.47 -2.03
CA ASN A 38 31.32 -24.06 -2.30
C ASN A 38 29.83 -23.73 -2.40
N ILE A 39 29.45 -22.52 -1.95
CA ILE A 39 28.12 -21.95 -2.08
C ILE A 39 27.93 -21.45 -3.51
N ILE A 40 26.80 -21.73 -4.11
CA ILE A 40 26.44 -21.29 -5.45
C ILE A 40 25.48 -20.10 -5.37
N HIS A 41 24.41 -20.25 -4.58
CA HIS A 41 23.40 -19.23 -4.42
C HIS A 41 22.78 -19.28 -3.03
N THR A 42 22.36 -18.13 -2.54
CA THR A 42 21.66 -17.99 -1.25
C THR A 42 20.48 -17.06 -1.42
N ARG A 43 19.36 -17.41 -0.81
CA ARG A 43 18.17 -16.55 -0.76
C ARG A 43 17.61 -16.53 0.64
N GLY A 44 17.12 -15.37 1.08
CA GLY A 44 16.46 -15.18 2.36
C GLY A 44 15.07 -14.61 2.22
N SER A 45 14.25 -14.84 3.25
CA SER A 45 12.94 -14.21 3.41
C SER A 45 12.68 -13.90 4.88
N VAL A 46 12.07 -12.75 5.15
CA VAL A 46 11.71 -12.31 6.49
C VAL A 46 10.29 -12.74 6.78
N ILE A 47 10.09 -13.46 7.88
CA ILE A 47 8.78 -13.95 8.32
C ILE A 47 8.51 -13.40 9.71
N PHE A 48 7.44 -12.61 9.88
CA PHE A 48 6.98 -12.14 11.18
C PHE A 48 6.09 -13.21 11.82
N GLU A 49 6.35 -13.54 13.09
CA GLU A 49 5.61 -14.56 13.84
C GLU A 49 4.61 -13.96 14.82
N ASP A 50 5.05 -12.96 15.60
CA ASP A 50 4.22 -12.32 16.63
C ASP A 50 4.50 -10.82 16.74
N VAL A 51 3.42 -10.06 16.97
CA VAL A 51 3.46 -8.60 17.12
C VAL A 51 2.69 -8.24 18.39
N LYS A 52 3.39 -7.72 19.39
CA LYS A 52 2.80 -7.27 20.66
C LYS A 52 2.88 -5.76 20.75
N VAL A 53 1.71 -5.14 20.78
CA VAL A 53 1.58 -3.70 20.91
C VAL A 53 1.44 -3.33 22.38
N SER A 54 2.22 -2.37 22.83
CA SER A 54 2.15 -1.74 24.15
C SER A 54 2.14 -0.22 23.96
N SER A 55 1.89 0.53 25.02
CA SER A 55 1.95 2.00 24.94
C SER A 55 3.30 2.46 24.39
N GLN A 56 3.29 3.16 23.25
CA GLN A 56 4.46 3.72 22.54
C GLN A 56 5.54 2.69 22.15
N THR A 57 5.20 1.42 22.08
CA THR A 57 6.19 0.38 21.81
C THR A 57 5.55 -0.83 21.14
N VAL A 58 6.22 -1.34 20.12
CA VAL A 58 5.85 -2.58 19.43
C VAL A 58 6.99 -3.58 19.56
N TRP A 59 6.68 -4.76 20.11
CA TRP A 59 7.60 -5.89 20.12
C TRP A 59 7.29 -6.79 18.95
N VAL A 60 8.30 -7.06 18.16
CA VAL A 60 8.21 -7.88 16.96
C VAL A 60 9.11 -9.08 17.13
N THR A 61 8.60 -10.27 16.88
CA THR A 61 9.40 -11.48 16.75
C THR A 61 9.19 -12.11 15.40
N GLY A 62 10.23 -12.74 14.89
CA GLY A 62 10.18 -13.37 13.58
C GLY A 62 11.42 -14.20 13.32
N GLN A 63 11.51 -14.68 12.10
CA GLN A 63 12.67 -15.43 11.63
C GLN A 63 13.11 -14.98 10.24
N LEU A 64 14.40 -14.94 10.04
CA LEU A 64 15.01 -14.92 8.71
C LEU A 64 15.14 -16.38 8.26
N ARG A 65 14.30 -16.81 7.33
CA ARG A 65 14.44 -18.12 6.67
C ARG A 65 15.33 -17.96 5.47
N PHE A 66 16.30 -18.87 5.29
CA PHE A 66 17.20 -18.82 4.14
C PHE A 66 17.43 -20.21 3.52
N VAL A 67 17.70 -20.19 2.24
CA VAL A 67 18.05 -21.37 1.44
C VAL A 67 19.48 -21.22 0.98
N VAL A 68 20.27 -22.29 1.08
CA VAL A 68 21.64 -22.36 0.57
C VAL A 68 21.71 -23.45 -0.49
N LEU A 69 21.95 -23.05 -1.73
CA LEU A 69 22.28 -23.95 -2.84
C LEU A 69 23.80 -24.05 -2.93
N TYR A 70 24.33 -25.25 -2.86
CA TYR A 70 25.77 -25.47 -2.78
C TYR A 70 26.24 -26.71 -3.56
N ARG A 71 27.51 -26.73 -3.88
CA ARG A 71 28.17 -27.93 -4.38
C ARG A 71 28.87 -28.65 -3.24
N SER A 72 28.61 -29.96 -3.15
CA SER A 72 29.25 -30.83 -2.16
C SER A 72 30.66 -31.26 -2.58
N GLU A 73 31.44 -31.79 -1.63
CA GLU A 73 32.77 -32.38 -1.91
C GLU A 73 32.71 -33.55 -2.92
N ASP A 74 31.56 -34.25 -2.96
CA ASP A 74 31.30 -35.32 -3.96
C ASP A 74 30.88 -34.77 -5.34
N ASN A 75 31.01 -33.46 -5.56
CA ASN A 75 30.63 -32.76 -6.78
C ASN A 75 29.14 -32.88 -7.14
N ARG A 76 28.26 -32.99 -6.14
CA ARG A 76 26.81 -33.00 -6.31
C ARG A 76 26.24 -31.63 -5.95
N LEU A 77 25.15 -31.28 -6.64
CA LEU A 77 24.36 -30.13 -6.29
C LEU A 77 23.41 -30.50 -5.15
N GLU A 78 23.41 -29.72 -4.10
CA GLU A 78 22.62 -29.92 -2.90
C GLU A 78 22.08 -28.58 -2.38
N SER A 79 21.03 -28.67 -1.60
CA SER A 79 20.49 -27.50 -0.89
C SER A 79 20.00 -27.87 0.50
N PHE A 80 19.93 -26.87 1.34
CA PHE A 80 19.20 -26.96 2.61
C PHE A 80 18.59 -25.62 2.98
N THR A 81 17.58 -25.68 3.81
CA THR A 81 16.92 -24.51 4.39
C THR A 81 17.17 -24.48 5.89
N ASP A 82 17.45 -23.28 6.40
CA ASP A 82 17.57 -23.02 7.83
C ASP A 82 16.98 -21.63 8.16
N SER A 83 16.94 -21.28 9.45
CA SER A 83 16.39 -20.00 9.90
C SER A 83 17.09 -19.46 11.13
N ILE A 84 17.14 -18.13 11.24
CA ILE A 84 17.63 -17.40 12.41
C ILE A 84 16.48 -16.61 12.98
N ASN A 85 16.19 -16.81 14.28
CA ASN A 85 15.15 -16.06 14.97
C ASN A 85 15.65 -14.67 15.34
N PHE A 86 14.76 -13.69 15.23
CA PHE A 86 15.02 -12.33 15.71
C PHE A 86 13.90 -11.81 16.58
N GLY A 87 14.23 -10.82 17.40
CA GLY A 87 13.26 -10.07 18.16
C GLY A 87 13.71 -8.62 18.28
N GLU A 88 12.79 -7.68 17.98
CA GLU A 88 13.10 -6.26 17.96
C GLU A 88 12.04 -5.46 18.71
N LYS A 89 12.47 -4.36 19.31
CA LYS A 89 11.63 -3.41 20.02
C LYS A 89 11.59 -2.08 19.27
N ILE A 90 10.45 -1.78 18.67
CA ILE A 90 10.24 -0.58 17.86
C ILE A 90 9.51 0.47 18.71
N PHE A 91 10.06 1.68 18.79
CA PHE A 91 9.37 2.81 19.41
C PHE A 91 8.47 3.48 18.39
N MET A 92 7.20 3.65 18.75
CA MET A 92 6.18 4.28 17.93
C MET A 92 5.37 5.25 18.78
N ASP A 93 5.52 6.53 18.52
CA ASP A 93 4.78 7.56 19.25
C ASP A 93 3.27 7.40 19.07
N GLU A 94 2.49 7.76 20.11
CA GLU A 94 1.03 7.75 20.12
C GLU A 94 0.35 6.38 19.93
N VAL A 95 1.08 5.28 19.83
CA VAL A 95 0.51 3.94 19.72
C VAL A 95 0.02 3.44 21.07
N GLU A 96 -1.19 2.86 21.08
CA GLU A 96 -1.84 2.28 22.26
C GLU A 96 -1.98 0.75 22.13
N GLU A 97 -2.18 0.04 23.25
CA GLU A 97 -2.29 -1.44 23.30
C GLU A 97 -3.39 -2.02 22.40
N ARG A 98 -4.45 -1.24 22.15
CA ARG A 98 -5.59 -1.66 21.30
C ARG A 98 -5.36 -1.47 19.81
N ASP A 99 -4.28 -0.79 19.44
CA ASP A 99 -4.00 -0.49 18.06
C ASP A 99 -3.45 -1.69 17.31
N THR A 100 -3.68 -1.72 16.02
CA THR A 100 -3.10 -2.72 15.13
C THR A 100 -1.96 -2.08 14.34
N VAL A 101 -0.79 -2.72 14.38
CA VAL A 101 0.39 -2.29 13.65
C VAL A 101 0.63 -3.22 12.47
N ASN A 102 0.82 -2.65 11.30
CA ASN A 102 1.22 -3.34 10.09
C ASN A 102 2.74 -3.37 10.02
N LEU A 103 3.29 -4.53 9.72
CA LEU A 103 4.71 -4.72 9.54
C LEU A 103 5.00 -5.13 8.10
N SER A 104 6.03 -4.56 7.52
CA SER A 104 6.71 -5.09 6.34
C SER A 104 8.20 -5.20 6.63
N GLY A 105 8.84 -6.21 6.06
CA GLY A 105 10.26 -6.47 6.27
C GLY A 105 10.97 -6.63 4.94
N ASP A 106 12.07 -5.90 4.79
CA ASP A 106 12.93 -5.97 3.64
C ASP A 106 14.26 -6.61 4.03
N LEU A 107 14.72 -7.56 3.23
CA LEU A 107 16.05 -8.15 3.38
C LEU A 107 17.04 -7.32 2.54
N GLU A 108 17.68 -6.34 3.18
CA GLU A 108 18.56 -5.39 2.52
C GLU A 108 19.91 -6.02 2.11
N ASP A 109 20.42 -6.97 2.91
CA ASP A 109 21.65 -7.69 2.61
C ASP A 109 21.62 -9.10 3.21
N LEU A 110 22.16 -10.07 2.50
CA LEU A 110 22.36 -11.44 2.98
C LEU A 110 23.70 -11.96 2.52
N ASN A 111 24.60 -12.15 3.47
CA ASN A 111 25.91 -12.73 3.23
C ASN A 111 26.06 -14.05 3.98
N ILE A 112 26.16 -15.16 3.25
CA ILE A 112 26.40 -16.49 3.81
C ILE A 112 27.73 -16.99 3.28
N SER A 113 28.66 -17.27 4.18
CA SER A 113 30.02 -17.71 3.84
C SER A 113 30.42 -18.97 4.60
N ALA A 114 31.20 -19.84 3.95
CA ALA A 114 31.65 -21.07 4.56
C ALA A 114 32.81 -20.80 5.56
N ILE A 115 32.63 -21.19 6.81
CA ILE A 115 33.71 -21.27 7.81
C ILE A 115 34.50 -22.55 7.61
N ASN A 116 33.81 -23.65 7.35
CA ASN A 116 34.37 -24.96 6.96
C ASN A 116 33.28 -25.76 6.20
N SER A 117 33.55 -27.00 5.81
CA SER A 117 32.61 -27.83 5.04
C SER A 117 31.27 -28.13 5.72
N ARG A 118 31.14 -27.88 7.02
CA ARG A 118 29.93 -28.15 7.80
C ARG A 118 29.35 -26.93 8.53
N LYS A 119 30.07 -25.80 8.55
CA LYS A 119 29.68 -24.61 9.30
C LYS A 119 29.72 -23.37 8.41
N LEU A 120 28.66 -22.60 8.45
CA LEU A 120 28.48 -21.35 7.71
C LEU A 120 28.32 -20.18 8.67
N ALA A 121 28.88 -19.04 8.34
CA ALA A 121 28.54 -17.76 8.97
C ALA A 121 27.43 -17.10 8.15
N VAL A 122 26.38 -16.66 8.81
CA VAL A 122 25.22 -15.98 8.22
C VAL A 122 25.15 -14.57 8.77
N ARG A 123 25.25 -13.58 7.89
CA ARG A 123 25.06 -12.17 8.23
C ARG A 123 23.95 -11.61 7.36
N ALA A 124 22.99 -10.93 8.00
CA ALA A 124 21.91 -10.29 7.29
C ALA A 124 21.60 -8.91 7.86
N LEU A 125 21.19 -8.02 6.99
CA LEU A 125 20.65 -6.71 7.35
C LEU A 125 19.18 -6.70 6.99
N LEU A 126 18.32 -6.49 7.99
CA LEU A 126 16.86 -6.44 7.82
C LEU A 126 16.35 -5.04 8.11
N GLY A 127 15.60 -4.47 7.17
CA GLY A 127 14.77 -3.30 7.38
C GLY A 127 13.38 -3.71 7.87
N ILE A 128 12.86 -3.09 8.90
CA ILE A 128 11.52 -3.34 9.42
C ILE A 128 10.74 -2.03 9.42
N HIS A 129 9.68 -1.96 8.64
CA HIS A 129 8.74 -0.86 8.62
C HIS A 129 7.53 -1.21 9.47
N ALA A 130 7.15 -0.30 10.35
CA ALA A 130 5.97 -0.43 11.21
C ALA A 130 5.03 0.76 10.97
N VAL A 131 3.77 0.48 10.65
CA VAL A 131 2.75 1.49 10.36
C VAL A 131 1.52 1.23 11.22
N CYS A 132 1.10 2.23 11.98
CA CYS A 132 -0.12 2.20 12.75
C CYS A 132 -1.16 3.14 12.12
N GLU A 133 -2.20 2.57 11.56
CA GLU A 133 -3.38 3.30 11.11
C GLU A 133 -4.59 2.91 11.96
N VAL A 134 -5.37 3.89 12.34
CA VAL A 134 -6.58 3.66 13.15
C VAL A 134 -7.83 4.17 12.44
N PRO A 135 -8.91 3.38 12.40
CA PRO A 135 -10.19 3.86 11.91
C PRO A 135 -10.78 4.82 12.94
N VAL A 136 -11.14 6.01 12.49
CA VAL A 136 -11.76 7.04 13.32
C VAL A 136 -13.13 7.37 12.74
N GLU A 137 -14.12 7.48 13.59
CA GLU A 137 -15.46 7.96 13.26
C GLU A 137 -15.62 9.40 13.75
N GLU A 138 -15.84 10.31 12.80
CA GLU A 138 -16.04 11.74 13.06
C GLU A 138 -17.53 12.08 12.91
N GLU A 139 -18.10 12.77 13.89
CA GLU A 139 -19.40 13.39 13.75
C GLU A 139 -19.26 14.74 13.04
N ILE A 140 -19.99 14.90 11.94
CA ILE A 140 -20.03 16.13 11.16
C ILE A 140 -21.43 16.70 11.23
N VAL A 141 -21.55 17.95 11.67
CA VAL A 141 -22.80 18.68 11.65
C VAL A 141 -23.06 19.19 10.24
N SER A 142 -24.14 18.72 9.62
CA SER A 142 -24.56 19.09 8.26
C SER A 142 -25.58 20.23 8.23
N GLY A 143 -26.29 20.48 9.34
CA GLY A 143 -27.29 21.53 9.42
C GLY A 143 -28.01 21.57 10.77
N VAL A 144 -28.99 22.42 10.83
CA VAL A 144 -29.92 22.57 11.96
C VAL A 144 -31.29 22.07 11.53
N GLU A 145 -32.00 21.33 12.41
CA GLU A 145 -33.33 20.84 12.12
C GLU A 145 -34.40 21.92 12.34
N ASN A 146 -35.24 22.08 11.33
CA ASN A 146 -36.57 22.72 11.35
C ASN A 146 -36.78 23.95 12.27
N ASP A 147 -35.83 24.88 12.25
CA ASP A 147 -36.00 26.16 12.94
C ASP A 147 -36.03 27.27 11.87
N PRO A 148 -37.22 27.83 11.52
CA PRO A 148 -37.35 28.80 10.43
C PRO A 148 -36.61 30.12 10.68
N ASP A 149 -36.29 30.42 11.95
CA ASP A 149 -35.60 31.65 12.34
C ASP A 149 -34.09 31.52 12.22
N ILE A 150 -33.59 30.29 11.92
CA ILE A 150 -32.17 30.01 11.74
C ILE A 150 -31.80 30.02 10.27
N GLN A 151 -30.89 30.90 9.94
CA GLN A 151 -30.24 30.92 8.64
C GLN A 151 -28.97 30.05 8.72
N GLN A 152 -28.80 29.14 7.76
CA GLN A 152 -27.68 28.21 7.72
C GLN A 152 -26.99 28.26 6.37
N LYS A 153 -25.67 28.20 6.39
CA LYS A 153 -24.82 28.12 5.21
C LYS A 153 -24.06 26.78 5.22
N SER A 154 -24.35 25.94 4.24
CA SER A 154 -23.66 24.66 4.08
C SER A 154 -22.55 24.75 3.04
N ARG A 155 -21.55 23.89 3.21
CA ARG A 155 -20.48 23.65 2.26
C ARG A 155 -20.40 22.15 1.97
N THR A 156 -20.41 21.79 0.69
CA THR A 156 -20.25 20.40 0.27
C THR A 156 -18.79 20.16 -0.11
N MET A 157 -18.23 19.07 0.38
CA MET A 157 -16.86 18.61 0.07
C MET A 157 -16.88 17.16 -0.36
N GLN A 158 -16.12 16.84 -1.40
CA GLN A 158 -15.89 15.46 -1.82
C GLN A 158 -14.72 14.92 -1.02
N LEU A 159 -14.98 13.94 -0.16
CA LEU A 159 -14.03 13.34 0.77
C LEU A 159 -14.01 11.81 0.58
N LEU A 160 -12.88 11.21 0.94
CA LEU A 160 -12.67 9.77 0.84
C LEU A 160 -13.04 9.09 2.16
N ALA A 161 -14.24 8.52 2.23
CA ALA A 161 -14.75 7.84 3.41
C ALA A 161 -14.30 6.36 3.42
N LEU A 162 -13.73 5.88 4.53
CA LEU A 162 -13.42 4.47 4.72
C LEU A 162 -14.71 3.66 4.88
N THR A 163 -14.90 2.70 4.02
CA THR A 163 -16.05 1.77 4.07
C THR A 163 -15.68 0.49 4.79
N SER A 164 -14.50 -0.06 4.49
CA SER A 164 -14.02 -1.29 5.12
C SER A 164 -12.49 -1.31 5.13
N ALA A 165 -11.92 -1.85 6.20
CA ALA A 165 -10.52 -2.26 6.27
C ALA A 165 -10.47 -3.66 6.88
N LYS A 166 -9.84 -4.60 6.20
CA LYS A 166 -9.76 -6.01 6.61
C LYS A 166 -8.38 -6.57 6.36
N LYS A 167 -7.99 -7.52 7.18
CA LYS A 167 -6.83 -8.39 6.97
C LYS A 167 -7.30 -9.83 6.92
N ASP A 168 -6.72 -10.60 6.04
CA ASP A 168 -7.00 -12.03 5.91
C ASP A 168 -5.75 -12.79 5.45
N ILE A 169 -5.78 -14.10 5.58
CA ILE A 169 -4.75 -15.01 5.06
C ILE A 169 -5.36 -15.81 3.92
N LEU A 170 -4.89 -15.55 2.72
CA LEU A 170 -5.28 -16.28 1.55
C LEU A 170 -4.38 -17.50 1.36
N ARG A 171 -4.98 -18.67 1.12
CA ARG A 171 -4.27 -19.92 0.90
C ARG A 171 -4.59 -20.48 -0.47
N VAL A 172 -3.54 -20.72 -1.24
CA VAL A 172 -3.64 -21.35 -2.56
C VAL A 172 -2.99 -22.71 -2.49
N HIS A 173 -3.74 -23.72 -2.88
CA HIS A 173 -3.25 -25.09 -3.05
C HIS A 173 -3.43 -25.50 -4.52
N SER A 174 -2.38 -26.08 -5.11
CA SER A 174 -2.45 -26.54 -6.50
C SER A 174 -1.50 -27.71 -6.74
N ASP A 175 -2.00 -28.71 -7.45
CA ASP A 175 -1.20 -29.81 -7.98
C ASP A 175 -0.76 -29.46 -9.40
N ILE A 176 0.55 -29.46 -9.62
CA ILE A 176 1.20 -29.06 -10.86
C ILE A 176 1.79 -30.32 -11.52
N ALA A 177 1.21 -30.75 -12.62
CA ALA A 177 1.76 -31.86 -13.38
C ALA A 177 2.90 -31.42 -14.30
N LEU A 178 4.05 -32.07 -14.23
CA LEU A 178 5.13 -31.86 -15.18
C LEU A 178 4.78 -32.49 -16.55
N PRO A 179 5.35 -31.99 -17.65
CA PRO A 179 5.19 -32.64 -18.96
C PRO A 179 5.58 -34.13 -18.92
N GLN A 180 4.89 -34.98 -19.66
CA GLN A 180 5.20 -36.41 -19.71
C GLN A 180 6.63 -36.71 -20.22
N SER A 181 7.25 -35.78 -20.94
CA SER A 181 8.65 -35.87 -21.39
C SER A 181 9.67 -35.57 -20.31
N SER A 182 9.24 -34.98 -19.20
CA SER A 182 10.12 -34.64 -18.08
C SER A 182 10.50 -35.91 -17.30
N PRO A 183 11.76 -36.03 -16.86
CA PRO A 183 12.17 -37.10 -15.95
C PRO A 183 11.45 -36.99 -14.60
N ASN A 184 11.37 -38.14 -13.91
CA ASN A 184 10.86 -38.16 -12.54
C ASN A 184 11.71 -37.28 -11.62
N ILE A 185 11.06 -36.70 -10.63
CA ILE A 185 11.72 -35.87 -9.61
C ILE A 185 12.36 -36.80 -8.59
N GLY A 186 13.69 -36.79 -8.50
CA GLY A 186 14.44 -37.45 -7.44
C GLY A 186 14.55 -36.60 -6.18
N HIS A 187 15.10 -35.40 -6.32
CA HIS A 187 15.23 -34.42 -5.23
C HIS A 187 15.00 -33.02 -5.75
N LEU A 188 14.23 -32.21 -5.03
CA LEU A 188 14.17 -30.76 -5.22
C LEU A 188 15.49 -30.16 -4.72
N LEU A 189 16.12 -29.36 -5.58
CA LEU A 189 17.38 -28.67 -5.27
C LEU A 189 17.14 -27.22 -4.95
N TYR A 190 16.19 -26.58 -5.64
CA TYR A 190 15.85 -25.18 -5.43
C TYR A 190 14.43 -24.95 -5.92
N ASP A 191 13.71 -24.10 -5.21
CA ASP A 191 12.35 -23.70 -5.56
C ASP A 191 12.19 -22.19 -5.34
N TYR A 192 11.39 -21.58 -6.19
CA TYR A 192 11.02 -20.18 -6.11
C TYR A 192 9.54 -19.98 -6.46
N VAL A 193 8.84 -19.23 -5.63
CA VAL A 193 7.44 -18.87 -5.87
C VAL A 193 7.26 -17.37 -5.70
N GLU A 194 6.70 -16.74 -6.71
CA GLU A 194 6.41 -15.31 -6.73
C GLU A 194 4.97 -15.07 -7.19
N VAL A 195 4.28 -14.14 -6.55
CA VAL A 195 2.92 -13.74 -6.94
C VAL A 195 2.97 -12.59 -7.94
N ARG A 196 2.45 -12.82 -9.14
CA ARG A 196 2.41 -11.87 -10.25
C ARG A 196 0.99 -11.48 -10.63
N ASN A 197 0.83 -10.41 -11.40
CA ASN A 197 -0.46 -9.96 -11.96
C ASN A 197 -1.58 -9.85 -10.92
N ARG A 198 -1.25 -9.35 -9.73
CA ARG A 198 -2.21 -9.21 -8.62
C ARG A 198 -3.28 -8.18 -8.92
N GLN A 199 -4.54 -8.53 -8.75
CA GLN A 199 -5.66 -7.63 -8.92
C GLN A 199 -6.71 -7.84 -7.85
N GLY A 200 -7.17 -6.76 -7.23
CA GLY A 200 -8.34 -6.73 -6.36
C GLY A 200 -9.55 -6.19 -7.11
N ILE A 201 -10.56 -7.00 -7.32
CA ILE A 201 -11.79 -6.65 -8.02
C ILE A 201 -12.94 -6.63 -7.03
N CYS A 202 -13.58 -5.46 -6.89
CA CYS A 202 -14.76 -5.32 -6.04
C CYS A 202 -16.02 -5.62 -6.84
N THR A 203 -16.79 -6.65 -6.44
CA THR A 203 -18.02 -7.05 -7.11
C THR A 203 -19.14 -7.23 -6.07
N GLY A 204 -20.05 -6.24 -5.99
CA GLY A 204 -21.15 -6.28 -5.02
C GLY A 204 -20.64 -6.30 -3.57
N GLU A 205 -21.00 -7.32 -2.80
CA GLU A 205 -20.62 -7.46 -1.38
C GLU A 205 -19.32 -8.25 -1.18
N GLN A 206 -18.68 -8.71 -2.25
CA GLN A 206 -17.46 -9.50 -2.22
C GLN A 206 -16.31 -8.78 -2.90
N MET A 207 -15.12 -8.99 -2.37
CA MET A 207 -13.88 -8.65 -3.04
C MET A 207 -13.22 -9.93 -3.53
N GLN A 208 -12.92 -9.96 -4.82
CA GLN A 208 -12.19 -11.04 -5.46
C GLN A 208 -10.73 -10.62 -5.61
N ILE A 209 -9.83 -11.44 -5.11
CA ILE A 209 -8.39 -11.29 -5.33
C ILE A 209 -7.98 -12.36 -6.33
N GLN A 210 -7.39 -11.93 -7.42
CA GLN A 210 -6.87 -12.81 -8.45
C GLN A 210 -5.43 -12.49 -8.77
N GLY A 211 -4.70 -13.49 -9.24
CA GLY A 211 -3.31 -13.37 -9.64
C GLY A 211 -2.78 -14.70 -10.16
N GLU A 212 -1.49 -14.76 -10.32
CA GLU A 212 -0.77 -15.93 -10.79
C GLU A 212 0.43 -16.18 -9.87
N ALA A 213 0.58 -17.41 -9.39
CA ALA A 213 1.79 -17.83 -8.73
C ALA A 213 2.77 -18.34 -9.80
N TYR A 214 3.85 -17.60 -10.04
CA TYR A 214 5.00 -18.10 -10.80
C TYR A 214 5.76 -19.09 -9.95
N VAL A 215 5.91 -20.31 -10.44
CA VAL A 215 6.60 -21.40 -9.76
C VAL A 215 7.78 -21.82 -10.63
N ASN A 216 8.97 -21.77 -10.08
CA ASN A 216 10.17 -22.30 -10.72
C ASN A 216 10.82 -23.31 -9.78
N VAL A 217 11.21 -24.45 -10.31
CA VAL A 217 11.90 -25.50 -9.56
C VAL A 217 13.12 -26.01 -10.32
N LEU A 218 14.21 -26.22 -9.59
CA LEU A 218 15.38 -26.95 -10.02
C LEU A 218 15.41 -28.28 -9.27
N TYR A 219 15.51 -29.39 -9.97
CA TYR A 219 15.49 -30.70 -9.36
C TYR A 219 16.50 -31.66 -10.01
N SER A 220 16.88 -32.70 -9.30
CA SER A 220 17.65 -33.81 -9.85
C SER A 220 16.72 -34.98 -10.16
N SER A 221 16.92 -35.63 -11.31
CA SER A 221 16.28 -36.91 -11.60
C SER A 221 16.85 -38.02 -10.72
N PRO A 222 16.19 -39.23 -10.63
CA PRO A 222 16.75 -40.37 -9.93
C PRO A 222 18.11 -40.82 -10.44
N GLU A 223 18.42 -40.56 -11.72
CA GLU A 223 19.70 -40.82 -12.34
C GLU A 223 20.77 -39.72 -12.04
N GLY A 224 20.40 -38.68 -11.29
CA GLY A 224 21.29 -37.58 -10.93
C GLY A 224 21.41 -36.50 -12.01
N LYS A 225 20.58 -36.52 -13.06
CA LYS A 225 20.57 -35.47 -14.07
C LYS A 225 19.80 -34.27 -13.55
N MET A 226 20.35 -33.09 -13.72
CA MET A 226 19.72 -31.83 -13.35
C MET A 226 18.69 -31.40 -14.40
N GLU A 227 17.53 -30.99 -13.91
CA GLU A 227 16.39 -30.53 -14.69
C GLU A 227 15.72 -29.33 -13.99
N TRP A 228 15.00 -28.53 -14.74
CA TRP A 228 14.23 -27.41 -14.20
C TRP A 228 12.87 -27.33 -14.87
N TYR A 229 11.92 -26.75 -14.16
CA TYR A 229 10.58 -26.56 -14.66
C TYR A 229 10.01 -25.24 -14.11
N GLU A 230 9.33 -24.50 -14.98
CA GLU A 230 8.63 -23.26 -14.61
C GLU A 230 7.19 -23.30 -15.09
N THR A 231 6.31 -22.68 -14.32
CA THR A 231 4.89 -22.57 -14.67
C THR A 231 4.22 -21.40 -13.97
N MET A 232 3.07 -20.98 -14.49
CA MET A 232 2.15 -20.03 -13.86
C MET A 232 0.91 -20.76 -13.37
N VAL A 233 0.60 -20.60 -12.10
CA VAL A 233 -0.58 -21.17 -11.45
C VAL A 233 -1.58 -20.05 -11.17
N PRO A 234 -2.66 -19.92 -11.93
CA PRO A 234 -3.65 -18.90 -11.67
C PRO A 234 -4.42 -19.20 -10.39
N PHE A 235 -4.72 -18.17 -9.62
CA PHE A 235 -5.59 -18.27 -8.46
C PHE A 235 -6.64 -17.16 -8.45
N SER A 236 -7.77 -17.44 -7.83
CA SER A 236 -8.85 -16.48 -7.66
C SER A 236 -9.64 -16.82 -6.40
N GLU A 237 -9.55 -15.96 -5.41
CA GLU A 237 -10.19 -16.15 -4.11
C GLU A 237 -11.10 -14.98 -3.77
N SER A 238 -12.18 -15.26 -3.06
CA SER A 238 -13.16 -14.25 -2.66
C SER A 238 -13.11 -14.02 -1.17
N ILE A 239 -13.03 -12.75 -0.79
CA ILE A 239 -13.08 -12.31 0.60
C ILE A 239 -14.38 -11.52 0.81
N GLU A 240 -15.12 -11.80 1.88
CA GLU A 240 -16.29 -11.02 2.23
C GLU A 240 -15.88 -9.59 2.60
N GLY A 241 -16.31 -8.61 1.78
CA GLY A 241 -16.08 -7.21 2.02
C GLY A 241 -17.39 -6.47 2.19
N GLY A 242 -17.84 -6.03 3.28
CA GLY A 242 -19.10 -5.27 3.44
C GLY A 242 -19.10 -3.99 2.58
N MET A 243 -19.53 -4.11 1.33
CA MET A 243 -19.57 -3.00 0.37
C MET A 243 -20.94 -2.32 0.39
N THR A 244 -20.92 -1.02 0.64
CA THR A 244 -22.05 -0.12 0.41
C THR A 244 -21.56 1.02 -0.46
N GLY A 245 -21.95 1.08 -1.72
CA GLY A 245 -21.57 2.18 -2.59
C GLY A 245 -21.50 1.80 -4.06
N THR A 246 -21.57 2.81 -4.93
CA THR A 246 -21.66 2.62 -6.39
C THR A 246 -20.30 2.58 -7.11
N GLN A 247 -19.25 3.14 -6.50
CA GLN A 247 -17.90 3.20 -7.08
C GLN A 247 -16.84 3.12 -5.96
N PRO A 248 -16.53 1.91 -5.45
CA PRO A 248 -15.54 1.76 -4.41
C PRO A 248 -14.13 1.98 -4.94
N VAL A 249 -13.31 2.68 -4.17
CA VAL A 249 -11.85 2.74 -4.35
C VAL A 249 -11.27 1.62 -3.51
N CYS A 250 -10.74 0.61 -4.18
CA CYS A 250 -10.21 -0.58 -3.54
C CYS A 250 -8.67 -0.55 -3.56
N TRP A 251 -8.05 -0.77 -2.43
CA TRP A 251 -6.62 -1.02 -2.31
C TRP A 251 -6.40 -2.41 -1.73
N VAL A 252 -5.52 -3.19 -2.35
CA VAL A 252 -5.19 -4.54 -1.90
C VAL A 252 -3.69 -4.65 -1.84
N HIS A 253 -3.19 -4.81 -0.65
CA HIS A 253 -1.80 -5.22 -0.40
C HIS A 253 -1.78 -6.74 -0.19
N CYS A 254 -0.89 -7.44 -0.90
CA CYS A 254 -0.77 -8.89 -0.80
C CYS A 254 0.72 -9.24 -0.74
N GLN A 255 1.13 -9.85 0.35
CA GLN A 255 2.51 -10.27 0.58
C GLN A 255 2.56 -11.78 0.79
N THR A 256 3.49 -12.45 0.12
CA THR A 256 3.76 -13.87 0.37
C THR A 256 4.27 -14.04 1.79
N LYS A 257 3.56 -14.82 2.60
CA LYS A 257 3.95 -15.15 3.97
C LYS A 257 4.90 -16.34 3.98
N GLU A 258 4.46 -17.42 3.36
CA GLU A 258 5.23 -18.65 3.22
C GLU A 258 4.72 -19.46 2.03
N TYR A 259 5.57 -20.28 1.49
CA TYR A 259 5.17 -21.29 0.52
C TYR A 259 5.96 -22.57 0.72
N GLU A 260 5.41 -23.65 0.20
CA GLU A 260 6.01 -24.96 0.18
C GLU A 260 5.73 -25.61 -1.17
N VAL A 261 6.77 -26.15 -1.78
CA VAL A 261 6.70 -26.92 -3.02
C VAL A 261 7.26 -28.30 -2.74
N GLU A 262 6.44 -29.33 -2.90
CA GLU A 262 6.83 -30.71 -2.64
C GLU A 262 6.64 -31.59 -3.89
N PRO A 263 7.56 -32.53 -4.14
CA PRO A 263 7.33 -33.56 -5.15
C PRO A 263 6.12 -34.41 -4.82
N ALA A 264 5.31 -34.70 -5.82
CA ALA A 264 4.11 -35.52 -5.71
C ALA A 264 4.03 -36.55 -6.84
N GLU A 265 3.27 -37.61 -6.62
CA GLU A 265 2.93 -38.59 -7.66
C GLU A 265 1.91 -37.99 -8.64
N ASP A 266 2.12 -38.21 -9.93
CA ASP A 266 1.10 -37.94 -10.94
C ASP A 266 0.01 -39.03 -10.96
N TYR A 267 -0.96 -38.88 -11.85
CA TYR A 267 -2.07 -39.87 -11.98
C TYR A 267 -1.63 -41.27 -12.41
N ASP A 268 -0.40 -41.42 -12.95
CA ASP A 268 0.20 -42.73 -13.29
C ASP A 268 1.01 -43.32 -12.13
N GLY A 269 1.13 -42.62 -11.02
CA GLY A 269 1.94 -43.00 -9.84
C GLY A 269 3.44 -42.72 -10.00
N GLU A 270 3.81 -41.87 -10.94
CA GLU A 270 5.18 -41.47 -11.17
C GLU A 270 5.46 -40.12 -10.46
N MET A 271 6.67 -39.94 -9.92
CA MET A 271 7.07 -38.71 -9.25
C MET A 271 7.29 -37.55 -10.26
N ARG A 272 6.21 -37.14 -10.92
CA ARG A 272 6.20 -36.06 -11.96
C ARG A 272 5.15 -35.00 -11.70
N ALA A 273 4.81 -34.79 -10.46
CA ALA A 273 3.97 -33.67 -10.05
C ALA A 273 4.62 -32.90 -8.91
N LEU A 274 4.14 -31.69 -8.71
CA LEU A 274 4.49 -30.82 -7.58
C LEU A 274 3.21 -30.42 -6.87
N SER A 275 3.22 -30.46 -5.55
CA SER A 275 2.17 -29.88 -4.70
C SER A 275 2.63 -28.52 -4.24
N LEU A 276 1.91 -27.46 -4.63
CA LEU A 276 2.13 -26.09 -4.20
C LEU A 276 1.17 -25.76 -3.06
N ASN A 277 1.72 -25.32 -1.93
CA ASN A 277 0.98 -24.67 -0.85
C ASN A 277 1.53 -23.23 -0.70
N LEU A 278 0.71 -22.23 -0.95
CA LEU A 278 1.08 -20.82 -0.86
C LEU A 278 0.14 -20.12 0.11
N SER A 279 0.70 -19.45 1.11
CA SER A 279 -0.01 -18.58 2.06
C SER A 279 0.41 -17.13 1.86
N MET A 280 -0.56 -16.25 1.77
CA MET A 280 -0.36 -14.81 1.58
C MET A 280 -1.11 -14.02 2.64
N ASP A 281 -0.45 -13.05 3.25
CA ASP A 281 -1.11 -12.05 4.06
C ASP A 281 -1.71 -10.99 3.12
N VAL A 282 -3.01 -10.73 3.30
CA VAL A 282 -3.77 -9.80 2.47
C VAL A 282 -4.35 -8.68 3.35
N GLU A 283 -4.03 -7.45 3.01
CA GLU A 283 -4.65 -6.27 3.58
C GLU A 283 -5.51 -5.57 2.53
N MET A 284 -6.75 -5.27 2.91
CA MET A 284 -7.72 -4.63 2.03
C MET A 284 -8.25 -3.36 2.67
N LYS A 285 -8.22 -2.27 1.90
CA LYS A 285 -8.85 -1.01 2.25
C LYS A 285 -9.86 -0.64 1.16
N LEU A 286 -11.08 -0.36 1.57
CA LEU A 286 -12.17 0.08 0.70
C LEU A 286 -12.59 1.47 1.12
N TRP A 287 -12.56 2.39 0.17
CA TRP A 287 -13.09 3.74 0.36
C TRP A 287 -14.18 4.04 -0.66
N GLU A 288 -14.94 5.06 -0.34
CA GLU A 288 -15.94 5.65 -1.22
C GLU A 288 -15.75 7.17 -1.22
N GLU A 289 -15.77 7.78 -2.40
CA GLU A 289 -15.84 9.23 -2.51
C GLU A 289 -17.26 9.69 -2.17
N ARG A 290 -17.42 10.40 -1.05
CA ARG A 290 -18.68 10.92 -0.57
C ARG A 290 -18.74 12.43 -0.61
N ASN A 291 -19.87 12.97 -1.04
CA ASN A 291 -20.19 14.37 -0.87
C ASN A 291 -20.64 14.58 0.57
N VAL A 292 -19.75 15.14 1.39
CA VAL A 292 -20.01 15.44 2.80
C VAL A 292 -20.47 16.89 2.89
N GLU A 293 -21.67 17.09 3.42
CA GLU A 293 -22.24 18.41 3.69
C GLU A 293 -21.82 18.85 5.09
N LEU A 294 -21.21 20.03 5.20
CA LEU A 294 -20.79 20.62 6.47
C LEU A 294 -21.54 21.91 6.68
N LEU A 295 -22.02 22.14 7.91
CA LEU A 295 -22.53 23.44 8.32
C LEU A 295 -21.34 24.40 8.45
N ALA A 296 -21.22 25.34 7.51
CA ALA A 296 -20.10 26.29 7.46
C ALA A 296 -20.34 27.51 8.36
N ASP A 297 -21.58 27.97 8.43
CA ASP A 297 -21.96 29.10 9.26
C ASP A 297 -23.45 29.08 9.59
N VAL A 298 -23.84 29.75 10.68
CA VAL A 298 -25.21 29.81 11.16
C VAL A 298 -25.46 31.11 11.93
N TYR A 299 -26.64 31.69 11.75
CA TYR A 299 -27.11 32.79 12.58
C TYR A 299 -28.63 32.76 12.72
N SER A 300 -29.17 33.45 13.72
CA SER A 300 -30.60 33.59 13.93
C SER A 300 -30.99 35.09 13.96
N LEU A 301 -32.22 35.36 13.57
CA LEU A 301 -32.79 36.72 13.64
C LEU A 301 -33.25 37.08 15.06
N GLU A 302 -33.52 36.07 15.89
CA GLU A 302 -34.10 36.25 17.23
C GLU A 302 -33.11 36.04 18.38
N THR A 303 -32.04 35.24 18.15
CA THR A 303 -31.08 34.90 19.19
C THR A 303 -29.63 35.04 18.65
N ASN A 304 -28.69 35.32 19.54
CA ASN A 304 -27.27 35.25 19.18
C ASN A 304 -26.82 33.80 19.19
N LEU A 305 -26.39 33.28 18.04
CA LEU A 305 -25.83 31.94 17.91
C LEU A 305 -24.33 32.02 17.87
N VAL A 306 -23.67 31.34 18.83
CA VAL A 306 -22.20 31.24 18.93
C VAL A 306 -21.79 29.81 18.57
N PRO A 307 -21.35 29.57 17.32
CA PRO A 307 -20.89 28.26 16.92
C PRO A 307 -19.54 27.92 17.55
N GLN A 308 -19.42 26.72 18.13
CA GLN A 308 -18.15 26.15 18.56
C GLN A 308 -17.53 25.41 17.37
N LYS A 309 -16.29 25.75 17.06
CA LYS A 309 -15.59 25.24 15.89
C LYS A 309 -14.37 24.45 16.30
N GLU A 310 -14.11 23.36 15.58
CA GLU A 310 -12.90 22.54 15.69
C GLU A 310 -12.30 22.31 14.29
N MET A 311 -10.98 22.11 14.25
CA MET A 311 -10.31 21.70 13.02
C MET A 311 -10.44 20.20 12.85
N VAL A 312 -10.82 19.78 11.66
CA VAL A 312 -10.81 18.38 11.23
C VAL A 312 -10.07 18.28 9.91
N CYS A 313 -9.21 17.27 9.81
CA CYS A 313 -8.55 16.95 8.56
C CYS A 313 -9.13 15.66 8.00
N ALA A 314 -9.37 15.62 6.70
CA ALA A 314 -9.88 14.47 5.98
C ALA A 314 -9.14 14.32 4.65
N LYS A 315 -9.19 13.12 4.08
CA LYS A 315 -8.50 12.81 2.84
C LYS A 315 -9.43 12.94 1.64
N LYS A 316 -8.89 13.45 0.54
CA LYS A 316 -9.50 13.48 -0.78
C LYS A 316 -8.67 12.62 -1.72
N LEU A 317 -9.32 11.79 -2.55
CA LEU A 317 -8.62 11.05 -3.59
C LEU A 317 -8.13 12.00 -4.69
N LEU A 318 -6.85 11.90 -5.05
CA LEU A 318 -6.33 12.53 -6.25
C LEU A 318 -6.33 11.54 -7.40
N ILE A 319 -5.70 10.39 -7.21
CA ILE A 319 -5.73 9.29 -8.19
C ILE A 319 -5.68 7.92 -7.49
N LYS A 320 -6.20 6.92 -8.18
CA LYS A 320 -5.81 5.52 -8.09
C LYS A 320 -5.43 5.06 -9.48
N ASN A 321 -4.20 4.61 -9.67
CA ASN A 321 -3.65 4.27 -10.97
C ASN A 321 -2.73 3.04 -10.87
N GLU A 322 -2.47 2.42 -12.01
CA GLU A 322 -1.46 1.40 -12.20
C GLU A 322 -0.59 1.82 -13.40
N ALA A 323 0.61 2.28 -13.12
CA ALA A 323 1.58 2.62 -14.14
C ALA A 323 2.42 1.38 -14.47
N LYS A 324 2.71 1.15 -15.77
CA LYS A 324 3.53 0.01 -16.22
C LYS A 324 4.79 0.50 -16.89
N LEU A 325 5.92 0.05 -16.35
CA LEU A 325 7.25 0.30 -16.87
C LEU A 325 7.76 -0.95 -17.57
N ARG A 326 8.41 -0.75 -18.74
CA ARG A 326 9.07 -1.83 -19.47
C ARG A 326 10.56 -1.63 -19.47
N ILE A 327 11.28 -2.66 -19.06
CA ILE A 327 12.73 -2.73 -19.04
C ILE A 327 13.17 -3.72 -20.12
N SER A 328 14.23 -3.36 -20.87
CA SER A 328 14.92 -4.26 -21.81
C SER A 328 16.38 -3.85 -21.82
N GLU A 329 17.21 -4.62 -21.10
CA GLU A 329 18.62 -4.34 -20.93
C GLU A 329 19.48 -5.54 -21.32
N GLN A 330 20.60 -5.26 -22.01
CA GLN A 330 21.57 -6.29 -22.36
C GLN A 330 22.72 -6.27 -21.36
N MET A 331 22.93 -7.42 -20.75
CA MET A 331 23.93 -7.62 -19.71
C MET A 331 25.02 -8.55 -20.21
N LYS A 332 26.21 -8.43 -19.63
CA LYS A 332 27.35 -9.29 -19.92
C LYS A 332 27.94 -9.83 -18.62
N LEU A 333 28.17 -11.13 -18.57
CA LEU A 333 28.87 -11.75 -17.45
C LEU A 333 30.23 -11.08 -17.18
N ALA A 334 30.61 -11.02 -15.91
CA ALA A 334 31.96 -10.62 -15.53
C ALA A 334 33.01 -11.60 -16.13
N GLU A 335 34.20 -11.10 -16.41
CA GLU A 335 35.28 -11.90 -17.07
C GLU A 335 35.69 -13.13 -16.26
N GLU A 336 35.46 -13.13 -14.95
CA GLU A 336 35.82 -14.19 -14.01
C GLU A 336 34.72 -15.25 -13.85
N GLN A 337 33.54 -15.04 -14.44
CA GLN A 337 32.42 -15.96 -14.35
C GLN A 337 32.46 -17.01 -15.47
N GLU A 338 31.98 -18.22 -15.13
CA GLU A 338 31.86 -19.31 -16.07
C GLU A 338 30.83 -19.01 -17.17
N ARG A 339 31.10 -19.48 -18.39
CA ARG A 339 30.25 -19.22 -19.56
C ARG A 339 28.91 -19.95 -19.47
N ILE A 340 27.88 -19.28 -19.93
CA ILE A 340 26.52 -19.82 -19.95
C ILE A 340 26.37 -20.87 -21.04
N LEU A 341 25.95 -22.07 -20.64
CA LEU A 341 25.48 -23.09 -21.57
C LEU A 341 23.95 -22.95 -21.74
N GLN A 342 23.22 -22.80 -20.63
CA GLN A 342 21.76 -22.70 -20.61
C GLN A 342 21.29 -22.00 -19.33
N LEU A 343 20.24 -21.21 -19.44
CA LEU A 343 19.56 -20.59 -18.28
C LEU A 343 18.68 -21.64 -17.59
N CYS A 344 18.73 -21.72 -16.27
CA CYS A 344 18.00 -22.70 -15.47
C CYS A 344 16.88 -22.07 -14.65
N SER A 345 17.15 -20.94 -14.02
CA SER A 345 16.19 -20.20 -13.21
C SER A 345 16.54 -18.72 -13.23
N PHE A 346 15.53 -17.87 -13.09
CA PHE A 346 15.72 -16.45 -12.84
C PHE A 346 14.64 -15.93 -11.92
N GLU A 347 15.04 -15.03 -11.03
CA GLU A 347 14.22 -14.39 -10.04
C GLU A 347 14.35 -12.89 -10.19
N GLY A 348 13.32 -12.14 -9.86
CA GLY A 348 13.35 -10.70 -9.89
C GLY A 348 12.82 -10.11 -8.58
N HIS A 349 13.42 -9.03 -8.16
CA HIS A 349 12.94 -8.24 -7.05
C HIS A 349 12.99 -6.76 -7.42
N ALA A 350 11.85 -6.07 -7.33
CA ALA A 350 11.73 -4.65 -7.65
C ALA A 350 11.53 -3.86 -6.36
N GLU A 351 12.46 -3.00 -6.05
CA GLU A 351 12.42 -2.11 -4.87
C GLU A 351 12.35 -0.66 -5.30
N MET A 352 11.69 0.15 -4.49
CA MET A 352 11.68 1.60 -4.64
C MET A 352 12.71 2.21 -3.70
N ASP A 353 13.59 3.04 -4.24
CA ASP A 353 14.59 3.78 -3.45
C ASP A 353 14.07 5.15 -3.04
N HIS A 354 13.44 5.85 -3.98
CA HIS A 354 13.06 7.24 -3.78
C HIS A 354 11.78 7.61 -4.53
N VAL A 355 10.99 8.48 -3.90
CA VAL A 355 9.80 9.08 -4.51
C VAL A 355 9.84 10.58 -4.28
N GLU A 356 9.85 11.35 -5.36
CA GLU A 356 9.86 12.81 -5.29
C GLU A 356 8.71 13.44 -6.10
N PRO A 357 8.20 14.60 -5.66
CA PRO A 357 7.19 15.32 -6.40
C PRO A 357 7.81 16.00 -7.62
N VAL A 358 7.12 15.87 -8.76
CA VAL A 358 7.40 16.59 -9.98
C VAL A 358 6.19 17.40 -10.43
N GLU A 359 6.30 18.18 -11.49
CA GLU A 359 5.17 18.93 -12.03
C GLU A 359 4.06 17.96 -12.47
N ASN A 360 2.92 18.01 -11.76
CA ASN A 360 1.73 17.15 -11.97
C ASN A 360 1.95 15.65 -11.75
N GLY A 361 2.89 15.23 -10.88
CA GLY A 361 3.10 13.80 -10.64
C GLY A 361 4.10 13.47 -9.54
N LEU A 362 4.38 12.18 -9.42
CA LEU A 362 5.40 11.61 -8.56
C LEU A 362 6.44 10.89 -9.42
N GLN A 363 7.71 11.26 -9.30
CA GLN A 363 8.81 10.49 -9.88
C GLN A 363 9.21 9.40 -8.89
N VAL A 364 9.15 8.17 -9.36
CA VAL A 364 9.50 6.97 -8.62
C VAL A 364 10.81 6.44 -9.18
N GLU A 365 11.81 6.29 -8.34
CA GLU A 365 13.09 5.69 -8.66
C GLU A 365 13.25 4.39 -7.90
N GLY A 366 13.87 3.41 -8.51
CA GLY A 366 14.07 2.11 -7.88
C GLY A 366 15.03 1.23 -8.64
N ILE A 367 15.22 0.01 -8.13
CA ILE A 367 16.14 -0.99 -8.68
C ILE A 367 15.38 -2.30 -8.90
N LEU A 368 15.54 -2.87 -10.09
CA LEU A 368 15.20 -4.26 -10.37
C LEU A 368 16.45 -5.11 -10.19
N THR A 369 16.49 -5.93 -9.15
CA THR A 369 17.51 -6.95 -8.94
C THR A 369 17.05 -8.24 -9.61
N VAL A 370 17.92 -8.83 -10.42
CA VAL A 370 17.65 -10.09 -11.12
C VAL A 370 18.74 -11.11 -10.77
N ASP A 371 18.34 -12.20 -10.15
CA ASP A 371 19.17 -13.35 -9.84
C ASP A 371 19.00 -14.41 -10.93
N ILE A 372 20.11 -14.94 -11.46
CA ILE A 372 20.11 -15.88 -12.58
C ILE A 372 20.96 -17.08 -12.22
N LEU A 373 20.33 -18.26 -12.21
CA LEU A 373 21.01 -19.55 -12.15
C LEU A 373 21.16 -20.12 -13.56
N TYR A 374 22.33 -20.53 -13.92
CA TYR A 374 22.62 -21.06 -15.24
C TYR A 374 23.57 -22.27 -15.22
N ALA A 375 23.34 -23.20 -16.14
CA ALA A 375 24.26 -24.28 -16.41
C ALA A 375 25.49 -23.70 -17.13
N THR A 376 26.68 -24.17 -16.75
CA THR A 376 27.93 -23.73 -17.32
C THR A 376 28.46 -24.71 -18.37
N THR A 377 29.50 -24.30 -19.09
CA THR A 377 30.22 -25.19 -20.02
C THR A 377 31.32 -26.04 -19.33
N ASP A 378 31.54 -25.81 -18.04
CA ASP A 378 32.56 -26.54 -17.24
C ASP A 378 31.88 -27.61 -16.37
N ASP A 379 32.16 -28.88 -16.67
CA ASP A 379 31.62 -30.01 -15.89
C ASP A 379 32.06 -30.00 -14.41
N SER A 380 33.14 -29.28 -14.08
CA SER A 380 33.58 -29.10 -12.69
C SER A 380 32.73 -28.08 -11.92
N PHE A 381 32.02 -27.20 -12.64
CA PHE A 381 31.13 -26.19 -12.09
C PHE A 381 29.79 -26.20 -12.85
N PRO A 382 28.97 -27.25 -12.69
CA PRO A 382 27.84 -27.48 -13.56
C PRO A 382 26.75 -26.39 -13.48
N ILE A 383 26.69 -25.64 -12.36
CA ILE A 383 25.85 -24.48 -12.16
C ILE A 383 26.60 -23.31 -11.57
N ALA A 384 26.27 -22.13 -12.04
CA ALA A 384 26.70 -20.85 -11.50
C ALA A 384 25.54 -19.88 -11.32
N HIS A 385 25.80 -18.82 -10.58
CA HIS A 385 24.86 -17.73 -10.29
C HIS A 385 25.47 -16.39 -10.71
N THR A 386 24.65 -15.51 -11.23
CA THR A 386 24.95 -14.09 -11.39
C THR A 386 23.77 -13.26 -10.92
N GLN A 387 24.06 -12.07 -10.40
CA GLN A 387 23.06 -11.09 -9.98
C GLN A 387 23.33 -9.78 -10.72
N GLU A 388 22.25 -9.21 -11.24
CA GLU A 388 22.30 -7.94 -11.95
C GLU A 388 21.32 -6.95 -11.33
N GLN A 389 21.71 -5.68 -11.27
CA GLN A 389 20.90 -4.59 -10.77
C GLN A 389 20.63 -3.58 -11.89
N ILE A 390 19.35 -3.38 -12.17
CA ILE A 390 18.88 -2.50 -13.25
C ILE A 390 18.10 -1.35 -12.63
N PRO A 391 18.65 -0.13 -12.61
CA PRO A 391 17.92 1.04 -12.11
C PRO A 391 16.76 1.38 -13.04
N PHE A 392 15.66 1.83 -12.46
CA PHE A 392 14.52 2.34 -13.23
C PHE A 392 14.00 3.65 -12.65
N THR A 393 13.38 4.43 -13.54
CA THR A 393 12.68 5.66 -13.16
C THR A 393 11.36 5.71 -13.89
N GLN A 394 10.27 6.02 -13.17
CA GLN A 394 8.92 6.14 -13.72
C GLN A 394 8.22 7.37 -13.12
N ILE A 395 7.55 8.13 -14.00
CA ILE A 395 6.66 9.20 -13.53
C ILE A 395 5.23 8.64 -13.47
N VAL A 396 4.63 8.80 -12.31
CA VAL A 396 3.21 8.53 -12.08
C VAL A 396 2.46 9.87 -12.16
N ASP A 397 1.65 10.04 -13.21
CA ASP A 397 0.87 11.26 -13.40
C ASP A 397 -0.19 11.41 -12.30
N VAL A 398 -0.23 12.57 -11.63
CA VAL A 398 -1.22 12.94 -10.61
C VAL A 398 -1.88 14.27 -11.00
N PRO A 399 -2.89 14.24 -11.87
CA PRO A 399 -3.55 15.44 -12.34
C PRO A 399 -4.14 16.26 -11.19
N GLY A 400 -3.86 17.55 -11.17
CA GLY A 400 -4.39 18.46 -10.15
C GLY A 400 -3.72 18.38 -8.79
N MET A 401 -2.57 17.73 -8.69
CA MET A 401 -1.72 17.80 -7.53
C MET A 401 -1.35 19.27 -7.27
N LYS A 402 -1.89 19.83 -6.18
CA LYS A 402 -1.66 21.21 -5.75
C LYS A 402 -1.40 21.20 -4.26
N GLY A 403 -0.47 22.01 -3.81
CA GLY A 403 -0.16 22.14 -2.38
C GLY A 403 1.28 21.74 -2.05
N HIS A 404 1.57 21.72 -0.77
CA HIS A 404 2.85 21.27 -0.26
C HIS A 404 2.84 19.73 -0.18
N MET A 405 4.01 19.09 -0.31
CA MET A 405 4.13 17.65 -0.17
C MET A 405 3.66 17.10 1.19
N GLU A 406 3.68 17.96 2.20
CA GLU A 406 3.20 17.64 3.55
C GLU A 406 1.70 17.29 3.58
N ASP A 407 0.93 17.83 2.62
CA ASP A 407 -0.51 17.58 2.49
C ASP A 407 -0.82 16.34 1.63
N ILE A 408 0.21 15.68 1.06
CA ILE A 408 0.02 14.57 0.13
C ILE A 408 0.49 13.27 0.78
N SER A 409 -0.41 12.30 0.84
CA SER A 409 -0.09 10.94 1.21
C SER A 409 -0.21 10.03 0.00
N TYR A 410 0.74 9.11 -0.16
CA TYR A 410 0.72 8.12 -1.22
C TYR A 410 1.10 6.74 -0.71
N GLU A 411 0.54 5.72 -1.33
CA GLU A 411 0.98 4.34 -1.25
C GLU A 411 1.31 3.88 -2.67
N ILE A 412 2.51 3.35 -2.87
CA ILE A 412 2.98 2.83 -4.16
C ILE A 412 3.55 1.45 -3.92
N GLU A 413 3.05 0.46 -4.66
CA GLU A 413 3.54 -0.91 -4.60
C GLU A 413 4.11 -1.32 -5.95
N PRO A 414 5.41 -1.60 -6.03
CA PRO A 414 5.99 -2.22 -7.19
C PRO A 414 5.63 -3.71 -7.24
N ALA A 415 5.37 -4.21 -8.43
CA ALA A 415 5.20 -5.63 -8.67
C ALA A 415 5.77 -6.01 -10.04
N ILE A 416 6.38 -7.17 -10.14
CA ILE A 416 6.86 -7.72 -11.40
C ILE A 416 5.69 -8.46 -12.04
N ASP A 417 5.17 -7.91 -13.15
CA ASP A 417 4.13 -8.59 -13.94
C ASP A 417 4.75 -9.65 -14.86
N GLN A 418 5.91 -9.32 -15.44
CA GLN A 418 6.61 -10.21 -16.37
C GLN A 418 8.12 -10.05 -16.16
N LEU A 419 8.81 -11.17 -16.16
CA LEU A 419 10.26 -11.23 -16.19
C LEU A 419 10.68 -12.34 -17.15
N ALA A 420 11.60 -12.04 -18.03
CA ALA A 420 12.18 -13.00 -18.94
C ALA A 420 13.68 -12.69 -19.14
N VAL A 421 14.49 -13.72 -19.12
CA VAL A 421 15.92 -13.64 -19.42
C VAL A 421 16.18 -14.45 -20.67
N ASN A 422 16.75 -13.81 -21.69
CA ASN A 422 17.03 -14.43 -22.98
C ASN A 422 18.53 -14.50 -23.23
N LEU A 423 19.05 -15.69 -23.47
CA LEU A 423 20.45 -15.86 -23.82
C LEU A 423 20.71 -15.31 -25.23
N LEU A 424 21.69 -14.41 -25.37
CA LEU A 424 22.16 -13.87 -26.65
C LEU A 424 23.37 -14.65 -27.19
N ASP A 425 24.31 -14.95 -26.30
CA ASP A 425 25.44 -15.84 -26.54
C ASP A 425 25.95 -16.42 -25.19
N ASN A 426 27.07 -17.08 -25.16
CA ASN A 426 27.60 -17.73 -23.96
C ASN A 426 28.14 -16.76 -22.89
N GLU A 427 28.13 -15.44 -23.14
CA GLU A 427 28.58 -14.41 -22.18
C GLU A 427 27.55 -13.30 -21.99
N ARG A 428 26.54 -13.20 -22.91
CA ARG A 428 25.57 -12.11 -22.89
C ARG A 428 24.14 -12.62 -22.86
N PHE A 429 23.32 -11.90 -22.13
CA PHE A 429 21.88 -12.15 -22.03
C PHE A 429 21.11 -10.83 -22.01
N GLU A 430 19.83 -10.90 -22.31
CA GLU A 430 18.92 -9.78 -22.30
C GLU A 430 17.87 -10.01 -21.21
N VAL A 431 17.74 -9.05 -20.29
CA VAL A 431 16.69 -9.03 -19.28
C VAL A 431 15.52 -8.18 -19.80
N LYS A 432 14.34 -8.76 -19.83
CA LYS A 432 13.08 -8.06 -20.13
C LYS A 432 12.17 -8.16 -18.94
N ALA A 433 11.69 -7.03 -18.45
CA ALA A 433 10.74 -6.98 -17.36
C ALA A 433 9.59 -5.99 -17.65
N VAL A 434 8.44 -6.29 -17.09
CA VAL A 434 7.34 -5.36 -16.95
C VAL A 434 7.07 -5.21 -15.46
N ILE A 435 7.30 -3.99 -14.96
CA ILE A 435 7.03 -3.63 -13.57
C ILE A 435 5.76 -2.80 -13.55
N SER A 436 4.79 -3.18 -12.74
CA SER A 436 3.60 -2.38 -12.44
C SER A 436 3.82 -1.64 -11.11
N LEU A 437 3.44 -0.35 -11.10
CA LEU A 437 3.40 0.49 -9.91
C LEU A 437 1.94 0.76 -9.59
N GLN A 438 1.37 -0.03 -8.68
CA GLN A 438 0.04 0.26 -8.16
C GLN A 438 0.14 1.47 -7.24
N THR A 439 -0.62 2.51 -7.52
CA THR A 439 -0.48 3.79 -6.84
C THR A 439 -1.84 4.33 -6.41
N ILE A 440 -1.93 4.75 -5.16
CA ILE A 440 -3.00 5.60 -4.65
C ILE A 440 -2.40 6.87 -4.07
N VAL A 441 -2.92 8.02 -4.49
CA VAL A 441 -2.50 9.33 -3.99
C VAL A 441 -3.69 10.07 -3.43
N GLN A 442 -3.54 10.53 -2.21
CA GLN A 442 -4.55 11.24 -1.43
C GLN A 442 -4.02 12.59 -1.00
N GLN A 443 -4.89 13.59 -0.95
CA GLN A 443 -4.58 14.91 -0.41
C GLN A 443 -5.30 15.10 0.90
N GLU A 444 -4.57 15.53 1.94
CA GLU A 444 -5.18 15.97 3.19
C GLU A 444 -5.78 17.36 3.01
N VAL A 445 -7.02 17.49 3.48
CA VAL A 445 -7.77 18.74 3.47
C VAL A 445 -8.25 19.03 4.87
N CYS A 446 -7.68 20.06 5.50
CA CYS A 446 -8.10 20.49 6.83
C CYS A 446 -9.15 21.60 6.73
N MET A 447 -10.17 21.53 7.59
CA MET A 447 -11.29 22.45 7.57
C MET A 447 -11.85 22.69 8.99
N GLU A 448 -12.43 23.87 9.20
CA GLU A 448 -13.23 24.14 10.39
C GLU A 448 -14.60 23.44 10.28
N LYS A 449 -14.97 22.63 11.25
CA LYS A 449 -16.32 22.09 11.46
C LYS A 449 -16.97 22.70 12.67
N ILE A 450 -18.27 22.96 12.61
CA ILE A 450 -19.08 23.32 13.76
C ILE A 450 -19.41 22.05 14.52
N VAL A 451 -19.11 21.99 15.81
CA VAL A 451 -19.38 20.83 16.68
C VAL A 451 -20.59 21.04 17.56
N ASP A 452 -20.83 22.29 17.98
CA ASP A 452 -21.97 22.69 18.79
C ASP A 452 -22.29 24.17 18.56
N ILE A 453 -23.50 24.61 18.98
CA ILE A 453 -23.96 25.99 18.85
C ILE A 453 -24.60 26.43 20.16
N ASN A 454 -23.96 27.40 20.81
CA ASN A 454 -24.52 28.03 22.00
C ASN A 454 -25.54 29.11 21.63
N LYS A 455 -26.69 29.17 22.35
CA LYS A 455 -27.66 30.23 22.23
C LYS A 455 -27.47 31.25 23.33
N GLU A 456 -27.29 32.49 22.95
CA GLU A 456 -27.19 33.63 23.85
C GLU A 456 -28.33 34.62 23.56
N PRO A 457 -28.81 35.36 24.56
CA PRO A 457 -29.82 36.41 24.30
C PRO A 457 -29.19 37.49 23.41
N LEU A 458 -29.99 38.00 22.44
CA LEU A 458 -29.58 39.18 21.66
C LEU A 458 -29.48 40.41 22.55
N ASP A 459 -28.45 41.22 22.33
CA ASP A 459 -28.38 42.53 22.98
C ASP A 459 -29.38 43.52 22.37
N ALA A 460 -30.55 43.55 22.99
CA ALA A 460 -31.65 44.44 22.55
C ALA A 460 -31.23 45.90 22.47
N VAL A 461 -30.25 46.34 23.27
CA VAL A 461 -29.78 47.73 23.28
C VAL A 461 -28.92 48.03 22.05
N GLU A 462 -28.08 47.10 21.61
CA GLU A 462 -27.34 47.24 20.36
C GLU A 462 -28.25 47.17 19.13
N LEU A 463 -29.20 46.31 19.15
CA LEU A 463 -30.18 46.15 18.06
C LEU A 463 -31.03 47.44 17.86
N MET A 464 -31.44 48.09 18.92
CA MET A 464 -32.20 49.34 18.86
C MET A 464 -31.37 50.56 18.38
N LYS A 465 -30.06 50.52 18.47
CA LYS A 465 -29.17 51.58 17.96
C LYS A 465 -28.98 51.52 16.44
N GLN A 466 -29.23 50.39 15.80
CA GLN A 466 -29.09 50.25 14.36
C GLN A 466 -30.33 50.88 13.64
N PRO A 467 -30.10 51.70 12.60
CA PRO A 467 -31.22 52.28 11.84
C PRO A 467 -32.03 51.20 11.12
N GLY A 468 -33.36 51.40 11.01
CA GLY A 468 -34.26 50.44 10.37
C GLY A 468 -34.06 50.32 8.86
N ILE A 469 -33.41 51.32 8.22
CA ILE A 469 -33.10 51.30 6.79
C ILE A 469 -31.65 51.80 6.64
N VAL A 470 -30.82 50.98 5.93
CA VAL A 470 -29.42 51.31 5.73
C VAL A 470 -29.08 51.18 4.25
N GLY A 471 -28.46 52.25 3.71
CA GLY A 471 -27.74 52.15 2.42
C GLY A 471 -26.34 51.60 2.64
N TYR A 472 -26.04 50.45 2.06
CA TYR A 472 -24.79 49.77 2.24
C TYR A 472 -24.00 49.71 0.93
N ILE A 473 -22.67 49.81 0.98
CA ILE A 473 -21.76 49.60 -0.17
C ILE A 473 -20.96 48.34 0.12
N VAL A 474 -21.10 47.35 -0.74
CA VAL A 474 -20.40 46.08 -0.63
C VAL A 474 -18.90 46.25 -0.63
N LYS A 475 -18.21 45.71 0.37
CA LYS A 475 -16.75 45.74 0.49
C LYS A 475 -16.07 44.64 -0.33
N LYS A 476 -14.75 44.69 -0.40
CA LYS A 476 -13.94 43.68 -1.07
C LYS A 476 -14.08 42.32 -0.37
N GLU A 477 -14.34 41.27 -1.12
CA GLU A 477 -14.47 39.86 -0.65
C GLU A 477 -15.67 39.60 0.29
N GLU A 478 -16.59 40.54 0.40
CA GLU A 478 -17.78 40.42 1.25
C GLU A 478 -18.92 39.72 0.48
N GLN A 479 -19.56 38.77 1.10
CA GLN A 479 -20.68 38.02 0.52
C GLN A 479 -22.00 38.56 1.06
N LEU A 480 -23.10 38.35 0.32
CA LEU A 480 -24.45 38.77 0.76
C LEU A 480 -24.82 38.16 2.11
N TRP A 481 -24.35 36.91 2.36
CA TRP A 481 -24.46 36.22 3.64
C TRP A 481 -23.89 37.03 4.82
N ASP A 482 -22.70 37.55 4.68
CA ASP A 482 -22.01 38.31 5.73
C ASP A 482 -22.74 39.60 6.04
N ILE A 483 -23.27 40.25 4.99
CA ILE A 483 -24.08 41.46 5.10
C ILE A 483 -25.42 41.16 5.80
N ALA A 484 -26.13 40.10 5.38
CA ALA A 484 -27.37 39.66 5.97
C ALA A 484 -27.22 39.34 7.47
N ARG A 485 -26.16 38.59 7.83
CA ARG A 485 -25.82 38.27 9.22
C ARG A 485 -25.52 39.53 10.04
N HIS A 486 -24.75 40.47 9.48
CA HIS A 486 -24.39 41.71 10.19
C HIS A 486 -25.58 42.60 10.50
N PHE A 487 -26.58 42.63 9.60
CA PHE A 487 -27.78 43.45 9.75
C PHE A 487 -28.96 42.69 10.31
N HIS A 488 -28.79 41.44 10.78
CA HIS A 488 -29.89 40.59 11.30
C HIS A 488 -31.11 40.52 10.36
N THR A 489 -30.85 40.24 9.08
CA THR A 489 -31.87 40.03 8.04
C THR A 489 -31.51 38.78 7.26
N THR A 490 -32.26 38.44 6.22
CA THR A 490 -31.99 37.28 5.37
C THR A 490 -31.45 37.71 4.00
N GLU A 491 -30.66 36.85 3.35
CA GLU A 491 -30.23 37.07 1.96
C GLU A 491 -31.44 37.28 1.04
N ALA A 492 -32.51 36.49 1.23
CA ALA A 492 -33.74 36.58 0.46
C ALA A 492 -34.39 37.98 0.55
N GLU A 493 -34.46 38.56 1.75
CA GLU A 493 -35.00 39.91 1.98
C GLU A 493 -34.15 41.00 1.33
N ILE A 494 -32.81 40.87 1.42
CA ILE A 494 -31.94 41.83 0.73
C ILE A 494 -32.12 41.73 -0.78
N MET A 495 -32.17 40.50 -1.32
CA MET A 495 -32.39 40.27 -2.75
C MET A 495 -33.71 40.83 -3.23
N GLU A 496 -34.82 40.60 -2.52
CA GLU A 496 -36.15 41.12 -2.83
C GLU A 496 -36.16 42.66 -2.81
N THR A 497 -35.62 43.27 -1.77
CA THR A 497 -35.60 44.72 -1.60
C THR A 497 -34.81 45.42 -2.71
N ASN A 498 -33.75 44.78 -3.22
CA ASN A 498 -32.85 45.35 -4.23
C ASN A 498 -33.14 44.84 -5.65
N GLY A 499 -34.08 43.94 -5.83
CA GLY A 499 -34.38 43.32 -7.13
C GLY A 499 -33.24 42.49 -7.70
N LEU A 500 -32.40 41.86 -6.84
CA LEU A 500 -31.29 41.02 -7.24
C LEU A 500 -31.78 39.66 -7.72
N LYS A 501 -31.16 39.13 -8.77
CA LYS A 501 -31.49 37.81 -9.34
C LYS A 501 -30.67 36.67 -8.72
N SER A 502 -29.55 36.97 -8.11
CA SER A 502 -28.69 36.02 -7.41
C SER A 502 -28.08 36.65 -6.14
N ALA A 503 -27.55 35.83 -5.25
CA ALA A 503 -26.83 36.28 -4.07
C ALA A 503 -25.41 36.78 -4.37
N ASP A 504 -24.97 36.73 -5.64
CA ASP A 504 -23.66 37.20 -6.06
C ASP A 504 -23.64 38.73 -6.11
N VAL A 505 -22.89 39.33 -5.20
CA VAL A 505 -22.66 40.77 -5.14
C VAL A 505 -21.20 41.09 -5.40
N GLN A 506 -20.94 42.29 -5.97
CA GLN A 506 -19.60 42.75 -6.28
C GLN A 506 -19.20 43.95 -5.44
N GLN A 507 -17.89 44.10 -5.22
CA GLN A 507 -17.36 45.29 -4.53
C GLN A 507 -17.89 46.56 -5.20
N GLY A 508 -18.46 47.46 -4.38
CA GLY A 508 -19.04 48.72 -4.84
C GLY A 508 -20.51 48.71 -5.16
N ASP A 509 -21.17 47.56 -5.15
CA ASP A 509 -22.61 47.45 -5.29
C ASP A 509 -23.31 48.19 -4.14
N LYS A 510 -24.38 48.88 -4.47
CA LYS A 510 -25.17 49.65 -3.50
C LYS A 510 -26.43 48.90 -3.14
N LEU A 511 -26.55 48.50 -1.88
CA LEU A 511 -27.67 47.74 -1.36
C LEU A 511 -28.50 48.60 -0.40
N LEU A 512 -29.81 48.48 -0.51
CA LEU A 512 -30.75 48.96 0.50
C LEU A 512 -31.09 47.79 1.43
N ILE A 513 -30.79 47.94 2.70
CA ILE A 513 -31.07 46.93 3.72
C ILE A 513 -32.19 47.44 4.61
N VAL A 514 -33.27 46.68 4.68
CA VAL A 514 -34.41 46.98 5.51
C VAL A 514 -34.46 45.97 6.65
N LYS A 515 -34.40 46.44 7.87
CA LYS A 515 -34.51 45.61 9.07
C LYS A 515 -35.96 45.31 9.38
N LYS A 516 -36.33 44.03 9.51
CA LYS A 516 -37.65 43.68 10.09
C LYS A 516 -37.64 44.00 11.58
N VAL A 517 -38.51 44.87 12.00
CA VAL A 517 -38.84 45.04 13.41
C VAL A 517 -39.87 43.97 13.73
N SER A 518 -39.46 42.90 14.45
CA SER A 518 -40.43 41.98 15.04
C SER A 518 -41.30 42.81 15.98
N GLU A 519 -42.60 42.85 15.74
CA GLU A 519 -43.56 43.42 16.72
C GLU A 519 -43.45 42.59 18.02
N CYS A 520 -43.07 43.25 19.12
CA CYS A 520 -43.02 42.70 20.46
C CYS A 520 -44.39 42.27 20.94
#